data_0d77c1abebd295c859aa1c7eecb2827c
#
_entry.id   0d77c1abebd295c859aa1c7eecb2827c
#
_cell.length_a   1.000
_cell.length_b   1.000
_cell.length_c   1.000
_cell.angle_alpha   90.00
_cell.angle_beta   90.00
_cell.angle_gamma   90.00
#
_symmetry.space_group_name_H-M   'P 1'
#
loop_
_entity.id
_entity.type
_entity.pdbx_description
1 polymer ?
#
loop_
_entity_poly.entity_id
_entity_poly.type
_entity_poly.pdbx_seq_one_letter_code
_entity_poly.pdbx_strand_id
1 'polypeptide(L)'
;ESQEFYEIYNLIVVIIPTNKKMIRKDWNDQIFRTELEKNKAIIKKVIECHKQGQPILVFTSSINKSELYAKLLDDEKIKYVVLNAKNHENEAEIIANAGKMSSVIITTSISGRGVDIQLGGKKGSQPDEELLINKNKIKSLGGLYVIGTERMESRRVDNQARGRAGRQGDEGGSIFYVSLEDDLMRIFGSESMNTILQKLGLKDGESIDHPWINKALER
;
A
#
# COMPACT_ATOMS: atom_id res chain seq x y z
N GLU A 1 12.17 -0.15 -18.21
CA GLU A 1 13.54 0.04 -17.63
C GLU A 1 14.64 -0.65 -18.46
N SER A 2 14.46 -1.91 -18.94
CA SER A 2 15.53 -2.58 -19.72
C SER A 2 15.90 -1.84 -21.00
N GLN A 3 14.90 -1.29 -21.71
CA GLN A 3 15.11 -0.48 -22.90
C GLN A 3 15.83 0.82 -22.55
N GLU A 4 15.45 1.49 -21.48
CA GLU A 4 16.07 2.70 -20.96
C GLU A 4 17.57 2.45 -20.58
N PHE A 5 17.86 1.35 -19.91
CA PHE A 5 19.25 0.97 -19.60
C PHE A 5 20.08 0.72 -20.84
N TYR A 6 19.48 0.12 -21.87
CA TYR A 6 20.16 -0.10 -23.13
C TYR A 6 20.42 1.21 -23.91
N GLU A 7 19.40 2.06 -24.02
CA GLU A 7 19.47 3.30 -24.80
C GLU A 7 20.40 4.36 -24.17
N ILE A 8 20.37 4.48 -22.83
CA ILE A 8 21.16 5.51 -22.12
C ILE A 8 22.56 5.05 -21.78
N TYR A 9 22.69 3.80 -21.31
CA TYR A 9 23.94 3.30 -20.73
C TYR A 9 24.57 2.16 -21.56
N ASN A 10 23.93 1.73 -22.64
CA ASN A 10 24.33 0.56 -23.44
C ASN A 10 24.52 -0.71 -22.57
N LEU A 11 23.66 -0.88 -21.57
CA LEU A 11 23.72 -2.01 -20.65
C LEU A 11 22.62 -3.02 -20.96
N ILE A 12 22.98 -4.30 -20.93
CA ILE A 12 22.03 -5.41 -21.04
C ILE A 12 21.50 -5.76 -19.65
N VAL A 13 20.19 -5.87 -19.52
CA VAL A 13 19.54 -6.30 -18.27
C VAL A 13 19.34 -7.80 -18.26
N VAL A 14 19.90 -8.46 -17.24
CA VAL A 14 19.75 -9.89 -17.00
C VAL A 14 18.77 -10.09 -15.83
N ILE A 15 17.73 -10.89 -16.05
CA ILE A 15 16.74 -11.21 -15.02
C ILE A 15 17.27 -12.34 -14.14
N ILE A 16 17.47 -12.02 -12.85
CA ILE A 16 17.82 -13.01 -11.84
C ILE A 16 16.53 -13.42 -11.12
N PRO A 17 16.15 -14.72 -11.12
CA PRO A 17 14.95 -15.18 -10.44
C PRO A 17 15.05 -14.96 -8.93
N THR A 18 13.90 -14.80 -8.29
CA THR A 18 13.82 -14.63 -6.82
C THR A 18 14.21 -15.92 -6.10
N ASN A 19 14.84 -15.81 -4.93
CA ASN A 19 15.22 -16.95 -4.09
C ASN A 19 14.02 -17.84 -3.70
N LYS A 20 12.90 -17.20 -3.36
CA LYS A 20 11.63 -17.88 -3.07
C LYS A 20 10.53 -17.33 -3.96
N LYS A 21 9.58 -18.18 -4.32
CA LYS A 21 8.42 -17.78 -5.14
C LYS A 21 7.64 -16.68 -4.41
N MET A 22 7.36 -15.60 -5.11
CA MET A 22 6.47 -14.55 -4.62
C MET A 22 5.03 -15.06 -4.61
N ILE A 23 4.39 -15.03 -3.44
CA ILE A 23 3.00 -15.45 -3.23
C ILE A 23 2.09 -14.29 -2.80
N ARG A 24 2.65 -13.06 -2.73
CA ARG A 24 1.88 -11.85 -2.45
C ARG A 24 0.74 -11.70 -3.46
N LYS A 25 -0.41 -11.26 -2.97
CA LYS A 25 -1.58 -10.94 -3.80
C LYS A 25 -1.63 -9.44 -4.03
N ASP A 26 -1.43 -9.03 -5.26
CA ASP A 26 -1.62 -7.64 -5.68
C ASP A 26 -3.02 -7.53 -6.30
N TRP A 27 -3.92 -6.87 -5.55
CA TRP A 27 -5.30 -6.68 -5.95
C TRP A 27 -5.41 -5.55 -6.99
N ASN A 28 -6.43 -5.62 -7.82
CA ASN A 28 -6.76 -4.54 -8.74
C ASN A 28 -7.09 -3.25 -7.99
N ASP A 29 -6.81 -2.11 -8.61
CA ASP A 29 -7.15 -0.81 -8.06
C ASP A 29 -8.66 -0.69 -7.87
N GLN A 30 -9.07 -0.06 -6.76
CA GLN A 30 -10.44 0.33 -6.55
C GLN A 30 -10.59 1.81 -6.88
N ILE A 31 -11.48 2.13 -7.84
CA ILE A 31 -11.64 3.47 -8.38
C ILE A 31 -12.97 4.04 -7.90
N PHE A 32 -12.90 5.21 -7.27
CA PHE A 32 -14.03 5.95 -6.73
C PHE A 32 -14.23 7.26 -7.49
N ARG A 33 -15.44 7.80 -7.48
CA ARG A 33 -15.72 9.09 -8.10
C ARG A 33 -15.09 10.24 -7.34
N THR A 34 -15.19 10.21 -6.01
CA THR A 34 -14.73 11.30 -5.14
C THR A 34 -13.64 10.82 -4.18
N GLU A 35 -12.83 11.77 -3.75
CA GLU A 35 -11.82 11.53 -2.72
C GLU A 35 -12.47 11.15 -1.38
N LEU A 36 -13.63 11.72 -1.08
CA LEU A 36 -14.37 11.41 0.15
C LEU A 36 -14.80 9.94 0.20
N GLU A 37 -15.33 9.41 -0.89
CA GLU A 37 -15.74 7.99 -0.98
C GLU A 37 -14.54 7.07 -0.87
N LYS A 38 -13.44 7.40 -1.55
CA LYS A 38 -12.17 6.68 -1.47
C LYS A 38 -11.66 6.62 -0.02
N ASN A 39 -11.61 7.78 0.67
CA ASN A 39 -11.11 7.86 2.04
C ASN A 39 -11.97 7.02 3.00
N LYS A 40 -13.29 7.06 2.87
CA LYS A 40 -14.20 6.19 3.64
C LYS A 40 -13.93 4.71 3.41
N ALA A 41 -13.70 4.31 2.17
CA ALA A 41 -13.40 2.92 1.83
C ALA A 41 -12.04 2.46 2.40
N ILE A 42 -11.01 3.31 2.35
CA ILE A 42 -9.70 3.04 2.96
C ILE A 42 -9.84 2.86 4.46
N ILE A 43 -10.49 3.79 5.16
CA ILE A 43 -10.68 3.71 6.62
C ILE A 43 -11.46 2.46 7.00
N LYS A 44 -12.53 2.14 6.29
CA LYS A 44 -13.29 0.90 6.50
C LYS A 44 -12.39 -0.33 6.38
N LYS A 45 -11.51 -0.38 5.36
CA LYS A 45 -10.57 -1.48 5.17
C LYS A 45 -9.54 -1.58 6.29
N VAL A 46 -9.01 -0.45 6.73
CA VAL A 46 -8.08 -0.39 7.88
C VAL A 46 -8.75 -0.94 9.14
N ILE A 47 -9.99 -0.54 9.43
CA ILE A 47 -10.75 -1.02 10.59
C ILE A 47 -10.95 -2.55 10.53
N GLU A 48 -11.33 -3.08 9.36
CA GLU A 48 -11.52 -4.52 9.15
C GLU A 48 -10.25 -5.30 9.47
N CYS A 49 -9.13 -4.92 8.85
CA CYS A 49 -7.85 -5.60 9.03
C CYS A 49 -7.35 -5.46 10.47
N HIS A 50 -7.45 -4.27 11.07
CA HIS A 50 -7.05 -4.02 12.45
C HIS A 50 -7.82 -4.90 13.45
N LYS A 51 -9.13 -5.03 13.29
CA LYS A 51 -9.97 -5.90 14.13
C LYS A 51 -9.60 -7.38 14.03
N GLN A 52 -9.17 -7.82 12.85
CA GLN A 52 -8.72 -9.20 12.63
C GLN A 52 -7.30 -9.46 13.16
N GLY A 53 -6.54 -8.40 13.44
CA GLY A 53 -5.14 -8.49 13.87
C GLY A 53 -4.13 -8.41 12.71
N GLN A 54 -4.58 -8.17 11.47
CA GLN A 54 -3.71 -8.06 10.31
C GLN A 54 -2.94 -6.74 10.34
N PRO A 55 -1.60 -6.74 10.19
CA PRO A 55 -0.81 -5.51 10.11
C PRO A 55 -1.04 -4.78 8.77
N ILE A 56 -1.07 -3.45 8.83
CA ILE A 56 -1.37 -2.60 7.69
C ILE A 56 -0.31 -1.52 7.54
N LEU A 57 0.09 -1.30 6.31
CA LEU A 57 0.93 -0.18 5.90
C LEU A 57 0.13 0.70 4.93
N VAL A 58 -0.24 1.91 5.37
CA VAL A 58 -0.93 2.91 4.55
C VAL A 58 0.11 3.82 3.91
N PHE A 59 0.18 3.78 2.59
CA PHE A 59 1.19 4.46 1.80
C PHE A 59 0.58 5.71 1.14
N THR A 60 1.11 6.88 1.45
CA THR A 60 0.60 8.19 0.98
C THR A 60 1.64 8.92 0.14
N SER A 61 1.19 9.80 -0.75
CA SER A 61 2.08 10.57 -1.64
C SER A 61 2.72 11.77 -0.96
N SER A 62 2.12 12.29 0.12
CA SER A 62 2.57 13.54 0.76
C SER A 62 2.37 13.55 2.27
N ILE A 63 3.07 14.47 2.93
CA ILE A 63 2.94 14.69 4.37
C ILE A 63 1.49 15.09 4.70
N ASN A 64 0.89 16.01 3.95
CA ASN A 64 -0.48 16.49 4.19
C ASN A 64 -1.49 15.32 4.12
N LYS A 65 -1.33 14.40 3.16
CA LYS A 65 -2.18 13.22 3.06
C LYS A 65 -1.95 12.26 4.23
N SER A 66 -0.71 12.11 4.70
CA SER A 66 -0.43 11.30 5.90
C SER A 66 -1.11 11.87 7.15
N GLU A 67 -1.11 13.19 7.31
CA GLU A 67 -1.79 13.88 8.41
C GLU A 67 -3.34 13.77 8.28
N LEU A 68 -3.88 13.82 7.06
CA LEU A 68 -5.31 13.59 6.80
C LEU A 68 -5.76 12.20 7.27
N TYR A 69 -5.04 11.13 6.84
CA TYR A 69 -5.39 9.76 7.26
C TYR A 69 -5.18 9.54 8.76
N ALA A 70 -4.17 10.18 9.35
CA ALA A 70 -3.99 10.18 10.80
C ALA A 70 -5.23 10.71 11.52
N LYS A 71 -5.74 11.87 11.11
CA LYS A 71 -6.96 12.46 11.66
C LYS A 71 -8.19 11.57 11.48
N LEU A 72 -8.36 10.98 10.30
CA LEU A 72 -9.48 10.06 10.04
C LEU A 72 -9.43 8.81 10.93
N LEU A 73 -8.23 8.31 11.25
CA LEU A 73 -8.06 7.17 12.16
C LEU A 73 -8.24 7.57 13.63
N ASP A 74 -7.91 8.81 14.02
CA ASP A 74 -8.23 9.35 15.35
C ASP A 74 -9.74 9.38 15.58
N ASP A 75 -10.50 9.85 14.60
CA ASP A 75 -11.97 9.88 14.66
C ASP A 75 -12.57 8.48 14.90
N GLU A 76 -11.94 7.44 14.36
CA GLU A 76 -12.32 6.03 14.54
C GLU A 76 -11.66 5.36 15.76
N LYS A 77 -10.86 6.10 16.55
CA LYS A 77 -10.12 5.60 17.72
C LYS A 77 -9.19 4.43 17.42
N ILE A 78 -8.62 4.39 16.22
CA ILE A 78 -7.64 3.39 15.82
C ILE A 78 -6.24 3.88 16.19
N LYS A 79 -5.48 3.04 16.90
CA LYS A 79 -4.08 3.34 17.22
C LYS A 79 -3.21 3.18 15.97
N TYR A 80 -2.42 4.19 15.65
CA TYR A 80 -1.53 4.20 14.49
C TYR A 80 -0.19 4.91 14.80
N VAL A 81 0.75 4.78 13.87
CA VAL A 81 2.00 5.55 13.86
C VAL A 81 2.14 6.23 12.51
N VAL A 82 2.57 7.49 12.49
CA VAL A 82 2.85 8.25 11.26
C VAL A 82 4.36 8.36 11.07
N LEU A 83 4.82 7.97 9.88
CA LEU A 83 6.19 8.16 9.43
C LEU A 83 6.22 9.04 8.19
N ASN A 84 6.71 10.24 8.35
CA ASN A 84 6.93 11.21 7.29
C ASN A 84 8.16 12.05 7.59
N ALA A 85 8.52 12.99 6.70
CA ALA A 85 9.71 13.82 6.87
C ALA A 85 9.72 14.68 8.15
N LYS A 86 8.55 14.95 8.75
CA LYS A 86 8.44 15.64 10.04
C LYS A 86 8.63 14.69 11.24
N ASN A 87 8.20 13.43 11.08
CA ASN A 87 8.17 12.42 12.14
C ASN A 87 8.98 11.20 11.67
N HIS A 88 10.30 11.28 11.76
CA HIS A 88 11.21 10.22 11.30
C HIS A 88 12.13 9.68 12.42
N GLU A 89 11.95 10.16 13.64
CA GLU A 89 12.68 9.63 14.79
C GLU A 89 12.35 8.12 14.96
N ASN A 90 13.39 7.31 15.12
CA ASN A 90 13.28 5.85 15.23
C ASN A 90 12.58 5.14 14.06
N GLU A 91 12.59 5.76 12.88
CA GLU A 91 11.94 5.25 11.67
C GLU A 91 12.28 3.77 11.38
N ALA A 92 13.55 3.42 11.44
CA ALA A 92 14.00 2.05 11.16
C ALA A 92 13.41 1.03 12.14
N GLU A 93 13.27 1.40 13.42
CA GLU A 93 12.69 0.53 14.44
C GLU A 93 11.17 0.39 14.26
N ILE A 94 10.49 1.50 13.98
CA ILE A 94 9.04 1.51 13.73
C ILE A 94 8.71 0.65 12.52
N ILE A 95 9.45 0.81 11.40
CA ILE A 95 9.24 0.02 10.19
C ILE A 95 9.57 -1.45 10.42
N ALA A 96 10.66 -1.78 11.13
CA ALA A 96 10.97 -3.18 11.45
C ALA A 96 9.86 -3.87 12.25
N ASN A 97 9.12 -3.11 13.04
CA ASN A 97 7.97 -3.57 13.83
C ASN A 97 6.62 -3.43 13.12
N ALA A 98 6.58 -2.95 11.88
CA ALA A 98 5.35 -2.78 11.11
C ALA A 98 4.58 -4.09 10.86
N GLY A 99 5.26 -5.22 10.96
CA GLY A 99 4.66 -6.55 10.83
C GLY A 99 4.02 -7.10 12.12
N LYS A 100 3.98 -6.35 13.23
CA LYS A 100 3.30 -6.78 14.46
C LYS A 100 1.78 -6.85 14.28
N MET A 101 1.13 -7.72 15.05
CA MET A 101 -0.34 -7.84 15.04
C MET A 101 -1.01 -6.49 15.27
N SER A 102 -2.06 -6.22 14.50
CA SER A 102 -2.87 -5.00 14.56
C SER A 102 -2.08 -3.71 14.37
N SER A 103 -0.85 -3.77 13.86
CA SER A 103 -0.05 -2.57 13.57
C SER A 103 -0.69 -1.79 12.43
N VAL A 104 -0.84 -0.47 12.61
CA VAL A 104 -1.26 0.46 11.56
C VAL A 104 -0.20 1.54 11.43
N ILE A 105 0.48 1.60 10.29
CA ILE A 105 1.50 2.60 10.03
C ILE A 105 1.10 3.37 8.78
N ILE A 106 1.09 4.69 8.90
CA ILE A 106 0.92 5.62 7.78
C ILE A 106 2.32 6.11 7.38
N THR A 107 2.70 5.96 6.13
CA THR A 107 4.03 6.33 5.64
C THR A 107 3.97 7.04 4.31
N THR A 108 4.97 7.90 4.06
CA THR A 108 5.23 8.46 2.73
C THR A 108 6.25 7.63 1.96
N SER A 109 6.43 7.90 0.66
CA SER A 109 7.23 7.10 -0.28
C SER A 109 8.70 6.91 0.10
N ILE A 110 9.26 7.78 0.91
CA ILE A 110 10.71 7.80 1.22
C ILE A 110 11.02 6.98 2.47
N SER A 111 10.07 6.82 3.38
CA SER A 111 10.29 6.23 4.70
C SER A 111 10.61 4.73 4.68
N GLY A 112 11.56 4.30 5.49
CA GLY A 112 11.91 2.89 5.72
C GLY A 112 12.63 2.22 4.56
N ARG A 113 13.28 2.95 3.66
CA ARG A 113 14.08 2.36 2.58
C ARG A 113 15.23 1.53 3.16
N GLY A 114 15.37 0.28 2.68
CA GLY A 114 16.43 -0.63 3.14
C GLY A 114 16.12 -1.38 4.45
N VAL A 115 14.98 -1.09 5.10
CA VAL A 115 14.55 -1.81 6.30
C VAL A 115 13.61 -2.96 5.91
N ASP A 116 13.87 -4.13 6.48
CA ASP A 116 13.01 -5.31 6.28
C ASP A 116 11.89 -5.35 7.32
N ILE A 117 10.67 -5.66 6.86
CA ILE A 117 9.49 -5.81 7.72
C ILE A 117 9.29 -7.29 8.00
N GLN A 118 9.45 -7.67 9.27
CA GLN A 118 9.28 -9.05 9.70
C GLN A 118 7.87 -9.27 10.26
N LEU A 119 7.18 -10.29 9.76
CA LEU A 119 5.87 -10.67 10.29
C LEU A 119 5.99 -11.14 11.74
N GLY A 120 5.14 -10.60 12.61
CA GLY A 120 5.20 -10.79 14.03
C GLY A 120 6.04 -9.75 14.78
N GLY A 121 6.87 -8.98 14.08
CA GLY A 121 7.78 -7.99 14.65
C GLY A 121 9.24 -8.41 14.62
N LYS A 122 10.12 -7.54 15.09
CA LYS A 122 11.57 -7.75 15.10
C LYS A 122 11.93 -8.89 16.04
N LYS A 123 12.85 -9.77 15.61
CA LYS A 123 13.42 -10.83 16.46
C LYS A 123 14.07 -10.23 17.72
N GLY A 124 13.79 -10.83 18.88
CA GLY A 124 14.27 -10.34 20.16
C GLY A 124 13.38 -9.29 20.83
N SER A 125 12.27 -8.86 20.20
CA SER A 125 11.31 -7.94 20.81
C SER A 125 10.30 -8.62 21.73
N GLN A 126 10.22 -9.95 21.68
CA GLN A 126 9.33 -10.83 22.45
C GLN A 126 9.91 -12.26 22.48
N PRO A 127 9.41 -13.18 23.34
CA PRO A 127 9.83 -14.58 23.33
C PRO A 127 9.66 -15.24 21.97
N ASP A 128 10.60 -16.09 21.56
CA ASP A 128 10.62 -16.71 20.24
C ASP A 128 9.35 -17.54 19.94
N GLU A 129 8.77 -18.20 20.94
CA GLU A 129 7.50 -18.93 20.78
C GLU A 129 6.33 -18.01 20.46
N GLU A 130 6.21 -16.91 21.18
CA GLU A 130 5.17 -15.91 20.94
C GLU A 130 5.33 -15.26 19.56
N LEU A 131 6.57 -14.94 19.19
CA LEU A 131 6.89 -14.43 17.86
C LEU A 131 6.44 -15.38 16.75
N LEU A 132 6.69 -16.69 16.91
CA LEU A 132 6.30 -17.70 15.94
C LEU A 132 4.77 -17.85 15.85
N ILE A 133 4.06 -17.86 16.97
CA ILE A 133 2.60 -17.93 17.03
C ILE A 133 2.00 -16.70 16.31
N ASN A 134 2.46 -15.51 16.65
CA ASN A 134 2.01 -14.27 16.04
C ASN A 134 2.30 -14.24 14.54
N LYS A 135 3.48 -14.66 14.12
CA LYS A 135 3.86 -14.76 12.72
C LYS A 135 2.93 -15.69 11.94
N ASN A 136 2.65 -16.88 12.47
CA ASN A 136 1.78 -17.86 11.83
C ASN A 136 0.33 -17.33 11.74
N LYS A 137 -0.16 -16.66 12.78
CA LYS A 137 -1.47 -16.03 12.78
C LYS A 137 -1.56 -14.93 11.71
N ILE A 138 -0.56 -14.05 11.64
CA ILE A 138 -0.52 -12.99 10.62
C ILE A 138 -0.47 -13.58 9.21
N LYS A 139 0.30 -14.65 8.99
CA LYS A 139 0.33 -15.36 7.71
C LYS A 139 -1.05 -15.89 7.32
N SER A 140 -1.76 -16.51 8.26
CA SER A 140 -3.13 -17.02 8.01
C SER A 140 -4.14 -15.92 7.67
N LEU A 141 -3.89 -14.67 8.11
CA LEU A 141 -4.67 -13.48 7.75
C LEU A 141 -4.27 -12.87 6.40
N GLY A 142 -3.24 -13.41 5.74
CA GLY A 142 -2.74 -12.90 4.46
C GLY A 142 -1.49 -12.03 4.56
N GLY A 143 -0.79 -12.03 5.69
CA GLY A 143 0.46 -11.29 5.91
C GLY A 143 0.28 -9.78 6.05
N LEU A 144 1.34 -9.02 5.78
CA LEU A 144 1.28 -7.56 5.77
C LEU A 144 0.41 -7.08 4.61
N TYR A 145 -0.52 -6.15 4.90
CA TYR A 145 -1.40 -5.55 3.90
C TYR A 145 -0.98 -4.11 3.60
N VAL A 146 -0.62 -3.85 2.35
CA VAL A 146 -0.22 -2.52 1.87
C VAL A 146 -1.40 -1.84 1.18
N ILE A 147 -1.77 -0.67 1.65
CA ILE A 147 -2.80 0.17 1.05
C ILE A 147 -2.13 1.41 0.46
N GLY A 148 -2.17 1.58 -0.86
CA GLY A 148 -1.86 2.84 -1.52
C GLY A 148 -3.09 3.75 -1.53
N THR A 149 -2.96 4.97 -1.04
CA THR A 149 -4.07 5.93 -0.98
C THR A 149 -4.33 6.65 -2.30
N GLU A 150 -3.45 6.44 -3.26
CA GLU A 150 -3.49 6.93 -4.64
C GLU A 150 -2.38 6.27 -5.43
N ARG A 151 -2.37 6.40 -6.75
CA ARG A 151 -1.20 6.06 -7.57
C ARG A 151 -0.13 7.13 -7.40
N MET A 152 1.13 6.68 -7.30
CA MET A 152 2.27 7.56 -7.10
C MET A 152 2.79 8.09 -8.45
N GLU A 153 3.77 9.00 -8.40
CA GLU A 153 4.38 9.66 -9.56
C GLU A 153 4.91 8.69 -10.61
N SER A 154 5.31 7.50 -10.19
CA SER A 154 5.84 6.48 -11.09
C SER A 154 5.47 5.09 -10.64
N ARG A 155 5.32 4.18 -11.61
CA ARG A 155 5.13 2.75 -11.38
C ARG A 155 6.21 2.13 -10.48
N ARG A 156 7.42 2.68 -10.52
CA ARG A 156 8.51 2.23 -9.66
C ARG A 156 8.23 2.50 -8.19
N VAL A 157 7.65 3.65 -7.86
CA VAL A 157 7.26 4.00 -6.48
C VAL A 157 6.10 3.13 -6.02
N ASP A 158 5.10 2.88 -6.87
CA ASP A 158 4.02 1.93 -6.58
C ASP A 158 4.57 0.52 -6.27
N ASN A 159 5.52 0.04 -7.08
CA ASN A 159 6.16 -1.24 -6.85
C ASN A 159 7.02 -1.28 -5.58
N GLN A 160 7.61 -0.16 -5.18
CA GLN A 160 8.31 -0.05 -3.89
C GLN A 160 7.33 -0.18 -2.72
N ALA A 161 6.15 0.43 -2.82
CA ALA A 161 5.10 0.26 -1.81
C ALA A 161 4.65 -1.20 -1.73
N ARG A 162 4.27 -1.81 -2.86
CA ARG A 162 3.90 -3.24 -2.93
C ARG A 162 5.00 -4.15 -2.39
N GLY A 163 6.25 -3.85 -2.71
CA GLY A 163 7.43 -4.61 -2.30
C GLY A 163 7.74 -4.59 -0.80
N ARG A 164 6.99 -3.84 0.00
CA ARG A 164 7.06 -3.91 1.46
C ARG A 164 6.44 -5.18 2.00
N ALA A 165 5.44 -5.73 1.31
CA ALA A 165 4.77 -6.97 1.67
C ALA A 165 5.25 -8.16 0.83
N GLY A 166 5.06 -9.37 1.35
CA GLY A 166 5.33 -10.62 0.62
C GLY A 166 6.81 -10.88 0.34
N ARG A 167 7.70 -10.47 1.23
CA ARG A 167 9.13 -10.70 1.09
C ARG A 167 9.50 -12.12 1.47
N GLN A 168 10.57 -12.65 0.85
CA GLN A 168 11.13 -13.98 1.14
C GLN A 168 10.09 -15.12 1.13
N GLY A 169 9.08 -15.01 0.24
CA GLY A 169 8.03 -16.02 0.11
C GLY A 169 6.99 -15.99 1.23
N ASP A 170 6.94 -14.92 2.02
CA ASP A 170 5.86 -14.71 3.00
C ASP A 170 4.57 -14.27 2.29
N GLU A 171 3.44 -14.52 2.93
CA GLU A 171 2.14 -13.99 2.54
C GLU A 171 2.17 -12.46 2.65
N GLY A 172 1.39 -11.82 1.79
CA GLY A 172 1.23 -10.38 1.79
C GLY A 172 0.14 -9.98 0.80
N GLY A 173 -0.34 -8.77 0.93
CA GLY A 173 -1.31 -8.20 0.00
C GLY A 173 -1.05 -6.74 -0.28
N SER A 174 -1.46 -6.27 -1.45
CA SER A 174 -1.44 -4.85 -1.77
C SER A 174 -2.67 -4.45 -2.59
N ILE A 175 -3.13 -3.23 -2.37
CA ILE A 175 -4.21 -2.62 -3.14
C ILE A 175 -3.99 -1.12 -3.21
N PHE A 176 -4.37 -0.51 -4.33
CA PHE A 176 -4.43 0.93 -4.49
C PHE A 176 -5.89 1.39 -4.56
N TYR A 177 -6.19 2.45 -3.84
CA TYR A 177 -7.46 3.15 -3.90
C TYR A 177 -7.24 4.45 -4.67
N VAL A 178 -8.03 4.66 -5.71
CA VAL A 178 -7.88 5.79 -6.64
C VAL A 178 -9.20 6.54 -6.70
N SER A 179 -9.17 7.86 -6.76
CA SER A 179 -10.35 8.67 -7.07
C SER A 179 -10.13 9.47 -8.34
N LEU A 180 -11.22 9.87 -9.00
CA LEU A 180 -11.15 10.76 -10.17
C LEU A 180 -10.66 12.16 -9.81
N GLU A 181 -10.69 12.50 -8.52
CA GLU A 181 -10.24 13.77 -7.98
C GLU A 181 -8.75 13.77 -7.61
N ASP A 182 -8.08 12.60 -7.64
CA ASP A 182 -6.65 12.50 -7.37
C ASP A 182 -5.83 13.29 -8.42
N ASP A 183 -4.72 13.88 -7.99
CA ASP A 183 -3.92 14.78 -8.82
C ASP A 183 -3.48 14.14 -10.16
N LEU A 184 -3.03 12.89 -10.14
CA LEU A 184 -2.67 12.16 -11.36
C LEU A 184 -3.87 11.93 -12.28
N MET A 185 -5.05 11.65 -11.69
CA MET A 185 -6.26 11.43 -12.47
C MET A 185 -6.79 12.74 -13.09
N ARG A 186 -6.56 13.88 -12.45
CA ARG A 186 -6.87 15.20 -13.05
C ARG A 186 -5.99 15.52 -14.24
N ILE A 187 -4.71 15.12 -14.19
CA ILE A 187 -3.75 15.35 -15.29
C ILE A 187 -4.01 14.42 -16.46
N PHE A 188 -4.28 13.14 -16.21
CA PHE A 188 -4.42 12.10 -17.23
C PHE A 188 -5.87 11.66 -17.48
N GLY A 189 -6.79 11.95 -16.54
CA GLY A 189 -8.20 11.63 -16.63
C GLY A 189 -8.95 12.67 -17.45
N SER A 190 -8.89 12.53 -18.76
CA SER A 190 -9.67 13.35 -19.67
C SER A 190 -11.18 13.21 -19.42
N GLU A 191 -11.99 14.15 -19.93
CA GLU A 191 -13.46 14.11 -19.95
C GLU A 191 -14.04 12.76 -20.39
N SER A 192 -13.29 11.99 -21.18
CA SER A 192 -13.63 10.63 -21.62
C SER A 192 -13.73 9.63 -20.46
N MET A 193 -12.89 9.72 -19.44
CA MET A 193 -12.97 8.82 -18.27
C MET A 193 -14.23 9.12 -17.44
N ASN A 194 -14.53 10.39 -17.19
CA ASN A 194 -15.78 10.79 -16.51
C ASN A 194 -17.02 10.32 -17.27
N THR A 195 -17.00 10.41 -18.60
CA THR A 195 -18.12 9.96 -19.46
C THR A 195 -18.28 8.44 -19.42
N ILE A 196 -17.17 7.68 -19.40
CA ILE A 196 -17.19 6.22 -19.27
C ILE A 196 -17.76 5.80 -17.92
N LEU A 197 -17.35 6.47 -16.85
CA LEU A 197 -17.77 6.17 -15.49
C LEU A 197 -19.24 6.51 -15.26
N GLN A 198 -19.73 7.61 -15.83
CA GLN A 198 -21.16 7.94 -15.84
C GLN A 198 -21.98 6.90 -16.61
N LYS A 199 -21.47 6.41 -17.74
CA LYS A 199 -22.12 5.35 -18.55
C LYS A 199 -22.14 3.99 -17.85
N LEU A 200 -21.17 3.70 -16.98
CA LEU A 200 -21.12 2.48 -16.18
C LEU A 200 -22.08 2.49 -14.99
N GLY A 201 -22.78 3.60 -14.76
CA GLY A 201 -23.88 3.67 -13.79
C GLY A 201 -23.46 3.50 -12.34
N LEU A 202 -22.28 3.98 -11.97
CA LEU A 202 -21.80 3.96 -10.58
C LEU A 202 -22.77 4.65 -9.64
N LYS A 203 -23.16 3.92 -8.62
CA LYS A 203 -23.88 4.50 -7.47
C LYS A 203 -22.87 5.14 -6.51
N ASP A 204 -23.36 6.06 -5.69
CA ASP A 204 -22.55 6.73 -4.67
C ASP A 204 -21.93 5.70 -3.72
N GLY A 205 -20.62 5.79 -3.54
CA GLY A 205 -19.86 4.88 -2.67
C GLY A 205 -19.44 3.55 -3.30
N GLU A 206 -19.84 3.24 -4.54
CA GLU A 206 -19.35 2.05 -5.25
C GLU A 206 -17.97 2.28 -5.87
N SER A 207 -17.12 1.26 -5.80
CA SER A 207 -15.85 1.24 -6.53
C SER A 207 -15.99 0.50 -7.85
N ILE A 208 -15.20 0.90 -8.84
CA ILE A 208 -15.04 0.14 -10.08
C ILE A 208 -13.80 -0.74 -9.96
N ASP A 209 -13.98 -2.01 -10.23
CA ASP A 209 -12.91 -2.95 -10.54
C ASP A 209 -13.10 -3.43 -11.98
N HIS A 210 -12.46 -2.75 -12.93
CA HIS A 210 -12.55 -3.12 -14.34
C HIS A 210 -11.16 -3.34 -14.93
N PRO A 211 -10.85 -4.52 -15.47
CA PRO A 211 -9.50 -4.88 -15.96
C PRO A 211 -8.94 -3.88 -16.99
N TRP A 212 -9.80 -3.30 -17.82
CA TRP A 212 -9.37 -2.34 -18.84
C TRP A 212 -8.91 -1.00 -18.25
N ILE A 213 -9.61 -0.52 -17.22
CA ILE A 213 -9.24 0.71 -16.52
C ILE A 213 -7.94 0.50 -15.74
N ASN A 214 -7.81 -0.63 -15.06
CA ASN A 214 -6.57 -0.99 -14.36
C ASN A 214 -5.37 -1.03 -15.32
N LYS A 215 -5.54 -1.60 -16.51
CA LYS A 215 -4.50 -1.61 -17.56
C LYS A 215 -4.18 -0.22 -18.10
N ALA A 216 -5.14 0.70 -18.15
CA ALA A 216 -4.91 2.09 -18.54
C ALA A 216 -4.11 2.87 -17.49
N LEU A 217 -4.34 2.61 -16.20
CA LEU A 217 -3.60 3.21 -15.09
C LEU A 217 -2.16 2.67 -14.94
N GLU A 218 -1.88 1.50 -15.51
CA GLU A 218 -0.55 0.89 -15.51
C GLU A 218 0.38 1.41 -16.62
N ARG A 219 -0.14 2.17 -17.58
CA ARG A 219 0.62 2.77 -18.69
C ARG A 219 1.16 4.13 -18.34
#